data_dae373f7e17b13b96a62244b6bcd088c
#
_entry.id   dae373f7e17b13b96a62244b6bcd088c
#
_cell.length_a   1.000
_cell.length_b   1.000
_cell.length_c   1.000
_cell.angle_alpha   90.00
_cell.angle_beta   90.00
_cell.angle_gamma   90.00
#
_symmetry.space_group_name_H-M   'P 1'
#
loop_
_entity.id
_entity.type
_entity.pdbx_description
1 polymer ?
#
loop_
_entity_poly.entity_id
_entity_poly.type
_entity_poly.pdbx_seq_one_letter_code
_entity_poly.pdbx_strand_id
1 'polypeptide(L)'
;NKNLWRENSLNDRLSYALVKGITEYLEEDLGQAIKEYPKPLSIIEGPLMDGMTRVGKLFGDGKMFLPQVVKSARVMKKAVSYLLPYIEKEKKQGETSSAGKILLATVKGDVHDIGKNIVGVVLACNNFEIIDLGVMVPCEEILDKAIKENVDIIGLSGLITPSLDEMCHVAIEMEKRKMNIPLIIGGATTSKAHTALKIDHNYSGAVIYGYDASKTVEISKNLLGTNKNEYIKAIKDEYEELRKNYNSHENKMISLEKAKENSFKIDWVNREISKPNFIGIKEVKDYSVSDLRPYIDWTFFFIAWEMKKLYP
;
A
#
# COMPACT_ATOMS: atom_id res chain seq x y z
N ASN A 1 -27.09 19.64 12.40
CA ASN A 1 -27.73 18.98 11.25
C ASN A 1 -26.81 17.87 10.72
N LYS A 2 -26.97 16.66 11.26
CA LYS A 2 -26.10 15.51 10.94
C LYS A 2 -26.28 14.95 9.52
N ASN A 3 -27.32 15.32 8.77
CA ASN A 3 -27.70 14.67 7.52
C ASN A 3 -27.81 15.59 6.29
N LEU A 4 -27.24 16.79 6.33
CA LEU A 4 -27.22 17.70 5.17
C LEU A 4 -26.60 17.10 3.91
N TRP A 5 -25.66 16.18 4.07
CA TRP A 5 -25.02 15.48 2.94
C TRP A 5 -25.99 14.55 2.17
N ARG A 6 -27.13 14.18 2.75
CA ARG A 6 -28.16 13.39 2.05
C ARG A 6 -28.90 14.19 0.96
N GLU A 7 -28.80 15.51 0.99
CA GLU A 7 -29.38 16.41 -0.01
C GLU A 7 -28.50 16.52 -1.27
N ASN A 8 -27.27 16.03 -1.23
CA ASN A 8 -26.33 16.04 -2.34
C ASN A 8 -26.74 15.04 -3.44
N SER A 9 -26.07 15.15 -4.59
CA SER A 9 -26.21 14.18 -5.69
C SER A 9 -25.90 12.75 -5.23
N LEU A 10 -26.44 11.76 -5.91
CA LEU A 10 -26.20 10.36 -5.61
C LEU A 10 -24.70 10.00 -5.60
N ASN A 11 -23.94 10.54 -6.56
CA ASN A 11 -22.51 10.35 -6.67
C ASN A 11 -21.76 10.94 -5.48
N ASP A 12 -22.14 12.14 -5.06
CA ASP A 12 -21.55 12.78 -3.89
C ASP A 12 -21.89 12.04 -2.60
N ARG A 13 -23.11 11.50 -2.48
CA ARG A 13 -23.51 10.70 -1.32
C ARG A 13 -22.68 9.42 -1.21
N LEU A 14 -22.51 8.68 -2.30
CA LEU A 14 -21.70 7.46 -2.34
C LEU A 14 -20.23 7.76 -2.04
N SER A 15 -19.67 8.78 -2.67
CA SER A 15 -18.29 9.22 -2.40
C SER A 15 -18.11 9.69 -0.95
N TYR A 16 -19.05 10.45 -0.42
CA TYR A 16 -19.03 10.93 0.97
C TYR A 16 -19.14 9.79 1.98
N ALA A 17 -20.03 8.82 1.73
CA ALA A 17 -20.17 7.63 2.57
C ALA A 17 -18.85 6.86 2.69
N LEU A 18 -18.13 6.71 1.58
CA LEU A 18 -16.79 6.12 1.56
C LEU A 18 -15.79 6.93 2.38
N VAL A 19 -15.66 8.24 2.12
CA VAL A 19 -14.71 9.13 2.82
C VAL A 19 -14.97 9.16 4.32
N LYS A 20 -16.23 9.09 4.75
CA LYS A 20 -16.62 9.14 6.17
C LYS A 20 -16.76 7.77 6.83
N GLY A 21 -16.68 6.69 6.07
CA GLY A 21 -16.85 5.34 6.59
C GLY A 21 -18.28 5.02 7.03
N ILE A 22 -19.29 5.60 6.37
CA ILE A 22 -20.73 5.47 6.69
C ILE A 22 -21.33 4.31 5.89
N THR A 23 -22.00 3.38 6.56
CA THR A 23 -22.68 2.24 5.91
C THR A 23 -24.20 2.30 6.00
N GLU A 24 -24.73 3.23 6.79
CA GLU A 24 -26.16 3.29 7.17
C GLU A 24 -27.11 3.42 5.96
N TYR A 25 -26.73 4.26 4.97
CA TYR A 25 -27.54 4.52 3.78
C TYR A 25 -26.99 3.86 2.51
N LEU A 26 -25.93 3.06 2.64
CA LEU A 26 -25.18 2.55 1.51
C LEU A 26 -26.03 1.69 0.56
N GLU A 27 -26.84 0.79 1.11
CA GLU A 27 -27.69 -0.12 0.31
C GLU A 27 -28.83 0.62 -0.39
N GLU A 28 -29.39 1.66 0.24
CA GLU A 28 -30.39 2.53 -0.36
C GLU A 28 -29.79 3.29 -1.56
N ASP A 29 -28.64 3.93 -1.37
CA ASP A 29 -27.97 4.71 -2.42
C ASP A 29 -27.48 3.80 -3.55
N LEU A 30 -26.97 2.60 -3.26
CA LEU A 30 -26.61 1.62 -4.28
C LEU A 30 -27.82 1.09 -5.04
N GLY A 31 -28.94 0.85 -4.35
CA GLY A 31 -30.19 0.45 -4.98
C GLY A 31 -30.77 1.54 -5.93
N GLN A 32 -30.56 2.81 -5.61
CA GLN A 32 -30.85 3.92 -6.50
C GLN A 32 -29.86 3.94 -7.68
N ALA A 33 -28.56 3.80 -7.42
CA ALA A 33 -27.51 3.82 -8.43
C ALA A 33 -27.70 2.73 -9.50
N ILE A 34 -28.11 1.50 -9.09
CA ILE A 34 -28.39 0.40 -10.04
C ILE A 34 -29.46 0.78 -11.07
N LYS A 35 -30.40 1.68 -10.71
CA LYS A 35 -31.46 2.11 -11.61
C LYS A 35 -31.04 3.26 -12.53
N GLU A 36 -30.06 4.06 -12.09
CA GLU A 36 -29.62 5.25 -12.81
C GLU A 36 -28.41 4.99 -13.71
N TYR A 37 -27.57 4.03 -13.34
CA TYR A 37 -26.36 3.69 -14.10
C TYR A 37 -26.60 2.62 -15.15
N PRO A 38 -25.99 2.72 -16.33
CA PRO A 38 -26.18 1.75 -17.40
C PRO A 38 -25.64 0.37 -17.05
N LYS A 39 -24.60 0.30 -16.20
CA LYS A 39 -24.00 -0.95 -15.74
C LYS A 39 -23.64 -0.83 -14.26
N PRO A 40 -23.84 -1.89 -13.44
CA PRO A 40 -23.42 -1.91 -12.03
C PRO A 40 -21.91 -1.68 -11.85
N LEU A 41 -21.09 -2.10 -12.81
CA LEU A 41 -19.65 -1.85 -12.80
C LEU A 41 -19.31 -0.37 -12.84
N SER A 42 -20.08 0.45 -13.58
CA SER A 42 -19.88 1.89 -13.66
C SER A 42 -20.09 2.63 -12.33
N ILE A 43 -20.85 2.05 -11.40
CA ILE A 43 -21.01 2.58 -10.04
C ILE A 43 -19.69 2.41 -9.26
N ILE A 44 -19.01 1.28 -9.48
CA ILE A 44 -17.70 1.01 -8.86
C ILE A 44 -16.65 1.92 -9.45
N GLU A 45 -16.54 1.97 -10.79
CA GLU A 45 -15.51 2.75 -11.51
C GLU A 45 -15.69 4.27 -11.40
N GLY A 46 -16.92 4.74 -11.16
CA GLY A 46 -17.24 6.15 -10.95
C GLY A 46 -17.24 6.52 -9.46
N PRO A 47 -18.43 6.76 -8.86
CA PRO A 47 -18.54 7.40 -7.55
C PRO A 47 -17.84 6.66 -6.40
N LEU A 48 -17.74 5.33 -6.46
CA LEU A 48 -17.04 4.57 -5.41
C LEU A 48 -15.52 4.74 -5.53
N MET A 49 -14.97 4.66 -6.74
CA MET A 49 -13.53 4.89 -6.96
C MET A 49 -13.12 6.34 -6.74
N ASP A 50 -13.98 7.31 -7.10
CA ASP A 50 -13.76 8.72 -6.78
C ASP A 50 -13.65 8.93 -5.27
N GLY A 51 -14.52 8.28 -4.49
CA GLY A 51 -14.46 8.26 -3.05
C GLY A 51 -13.15 7.68 -2.51
N MET A 52 -12.70 6.54 -3.04
CA MET A 52 -11.43 5.92 -2.63
C MET A 52 -10.21 6.75 -3.04
N THR A 53 -10.23 7.39 -4.21
CA THR A 53 -9.19 8.31 -4.65
C THR A 53 -9.05 9.49 -3.69
N ARG A 54 -10.19 10.07 -3.22
CA ARG A 54 -10.20 11.11 -2.18
C ARG A 54 -9.66 10.62 -0.85
N VAL A 55 -10.01 9.38 -0.44
CA VAL A 55 -9.45 8.74 0.76
C VAL A 55 -7.93 8.61 0.65
N GLY A 56 -7.42 8.09 -0.47
CA GLY A 56 -5.98 7.98 -0.73
C GLY A 56 -5.26 9.32 -0.65
N LYS A 57 -5.84 10.38 -1.27
CA LYS A 57 -5.29 11.73 -1.20
C LYS A 57 -5.29 12.29 0.22
N LEU A 58 -6.39 12.15 0.97
CA LEU A 58 -6.48 12.61 2.36
C LEU A 58 -5.49 11.88 3.26
N PHE A 59 -5.27 10.60 3.02
CA PHE A 59 -4.28 9.81 3.75
C PHE A 59 -2.86 10.26 3.40
N GLY A 60 -2.54 10.41 2.11
CA GLY A 60 -1.24 10.91 1.65
C GLY A 60 -0.91 12.31 2.14
N ASP A 61 -1.92 13.20 2.23
CA ASP A 61 -1.80 14.56 2.78
C ASP A 61 -1.73 14.60 4.33
N GLY A 62 -1.77 13.44 5.02
CA GLY A 62 -1.80 13.36 6.49
C GLY A 62 -3.09 13.88 7.13
N LYS A 63 -4.17 14.05 6.34
CA LYS A 63 -5.49 14.54 6.80
C LYS A 63 -6.44 13.41 7.20
N MET A 64 -6.06 12.17 6.93
CA MET A 64 -6.79 10.96 7.28
C MET A 64 -5.82 9.92 7.84
N PHE A 65 -6.25 9.17 8.86
CA PHE A 65 -5.42 8.17 9.53
C PHE A 65 -5.83 6.75 9.13
N LEU A 66 -4.93 5.79 9.34
CA LEU A 66 -5.14 4.39 8.96
C LEU A 66 -6.48 3.80 9.43
N PRO A 67 -6.98 4.00 10.67
CA PRO A 67 -8.28 3.50 11.09
C PRO A 67 -9.45 4.04 10.25
N GLN A 68 -9.35 5.26 9.75
CA GLN A 68 -10.37 5.86 8.88
C GLN A 68 -10.31 5.25 7.47
N VAL A 69 -9.10 5.01 6.95
CA VAL A 69 -8.91 4.30 5.66
C VAL A 69 -9.49 2.89 5.74
N VAL A 70 -9.26 2.17 6.84
CA VAL A 70 -9.84 0.84 7.07
C VAL A 70 -11.37 0.89 7.11
N LYS A 71 -11.97 1.93 7.72
CA LYS A 71 -13.44 2.12 7.69
C LYS A 71 -13.92 2.34 6.25
N SER A 72 -13.24 3.19 5.48
CA SER A 72 -13.55 3.44 4.07
C SER A 72 -13.45 2.17 3.23
N ALA A 73 -12.39 1.38 3.41
CA ALA A 73 -12.22 0.08 2.74
C ALA A 73 -13.36 -0.91 3.10
N ARG A 74 -13.83 -0.89 4.34
CA ARG A 74 -15.00 -1.70 4.75
C ARG A 74 -16.27 -1.28 4.04
N VAL A 75 -16.52 0.03 3.89
CA VAL A 75 -17.67 0.55 3.11
C VAL A 75 -17.56 0.11 1.67
N MET A 76 -16.37 0.24 1.06
CA MET A 76 -16.10 -0.20 -0.30
C MET A 76 -16.37 -1.70 -0.47
N LYS A 77 -15.85 -2.53 0.43
CA LYS A 77 -16.10 -3.99 0.40
C LYS A 77 -17.59 -4.31 0.50
N LYS A 78 -18.33 -3.61 1.36
CA LYS A 78 -19.79 -3.80 1.51
C LYS A 78 -20.52 -3.36 0.22
N ALA A 79 -20.14 -2.26 -0.38
CA ALA A 79 -20.71 -1.77 -1.63
C ALA A 79 -20.49 -2.78 -2.78
N VAL A 80 -19.25 -3.29 -2.94
CA VAL A 80 -18.94 -4.29 -3.95
C VAL A 80 -19.70 -5.58 -3.73
N SER A 81 -19.78 -6.07 -2.48
CA SER A 81 -20.56 -7.26 -2.16
C SER A 81 -22.04 -7.10 -2.51
N TYR A 82 -22.61 -5.91 -2.36
CA TYR A 82 -23.98 -5.59 -2.76
C TYR A 82 -24.16 -5.59 -4.29
N LEU A 83 -23.18 -5.05 -5.03
CA LEU A 83 -23.24 -4.94 -6.49
C LEU A 83 -22.88 -6.24 -7.22
N LEU A 84 -22.11 -7.14 -6.56
CA LEU A 84 -21.59 -8.37 -7.17
C LEU A 84 -22.68 -9.25 -7.83
N PRO A 85 -23.84 -9.53 -7.21
CA PRO A 85 -24.90 -10.33 -7.84
C PRO A 85 -25.46 -9.70 -9.12
N TYR A 86 -25.48 -8.37 -9.20
CA TYR A 86 -25.95 -7.63 -10.38
C TYR A 86 -24.92 -7.70 -11.50
N ILE A 87 -23.64 -7.57 -11.17
CA ILE A 87 -22.52 -7.71 -12.12
C ILE A 87 -22.46 -9.13 -12.67
N GLU A 88 -22.61 -10.16 -11.83
CA GLU A 88 -22.64 -11.56 -12.26
C GLU A 88 -23.85 -11.88 -13.15
N LYS A 89 -24.98 -11.26 -12.90
CA LYS A 89 -26.19 -11.41 -13.72
C LYS A 89 -25.99 -10.85 -15.13
N GLU A 90 -25.29 -9.75 -15.26
CA GLU A 90 -24.92 -9.19 -16.57
C GLU A 90 -23.88 -10.05 -17.30
N LYS A 91 -22.89 -10.61 -16.60
CA LYS A 91 -21.86 -11.51 -17.15
C LYS A 91 -22.47 -12.76 -17.81
N LYS A 92 -23.59 -13.27 -17.30
CA LYS A 92 -24.29 -14.44 -17.90
C LYS A 92 -24.91 -14.14 -19.27
N GLN A 93 -24.91 -12.89 -19.71
CA GLN A 93 -25.49 -12.48 -21.01
C GLN A 93 -24.46 -12.21 -22.12
N GLY A 94 -23.15 -12.40 -21.91
CA GLY A 94 -22.26 -12.29 -23.05
C GLY A 94 -20.78 -11.96 -22.88
N GLU A 95 -20.26 -11.59 -21.71
CA GLU A 95 -18.83 -11.30 -21.57
C GLU A 95 -18.26 -11.87 -20.26
N THR A 96 -17.50 -12.96 -20.40
CA THR A 96 -16.60 -13.49 -19.38
C THR A 96 -15.21 -12.89 -19.61
N SER A 97 -14.92 -11.73 -19.08
CA SER A 97 -13.51 -11.38 -18.92
C SER A 97 -13.31 -10.55 -17.66
N SER A 98 -12.65 -11.14 -16.69
CA SER A 98 -11.88 -10.41 -15.67
C SER A 98 -10.92 -9.47 -16.42
N ALA A 99 -10.67 -8.28 -15.86
CA ALA A 99 -9.69 -7.35 -16.42
C ALA A 99 -8.25 -7.91 -16.35
N GLY A 100 -8.07 -9.01 -15.62
CA GLY A 100 -6.83 -9.75 -15.43
C GLY A 100 -6.77 -10.39 -14.05
N LYS A 101 -5.83 -11.29 -13.87
CA LYS A 101 -5.60 -12.05 -12.63
C LYS A 101 -4.34 -11.56 -11.93
N ILE A 102 -4.46 -11.12 -10.69
CA ILE A 102 -3.36 -10.55 -9.92
C ILE A 102 -3.12 -11.37 -8.65
N LEU A 103 -1.88 -11.80 -8.47
CA LEU A 103 -1.45 -12.44 -7.24
C LEU A 103 -0.87 -11.39 -6.29
N LEU A 104 -1.30 -11.40 -5.03
CA LEU A 104 -0.79 -10.53 -3.98
C LEU A 104 -0.17 -11.35 -2.87
N ALA A 105 0.99 -10.93 -2.39
CA ALA A 105 1.66 -11.56 -1.25
C ALA A 105 2.42 -10.52 -0.40
N THR A 106 2.40 -10.69 0.91
CA THR A 106 3.41 -10.08 1.78
C THR A 106 4.59 -11.04 1.87
N VAL A 107 5.77 -10.54 1.53
CA VAL A 107 6.97 -11.36 1.38
C VAL A 107 7.39 -12.05 2.68
N LYS A 108 8.24 -13.07 2.58
CA LYS A 108 8.78 -13.85 3.68
C LYS A 108 9.33 -12.94 4.79
N GLY A 109 9.04 -13.31 6.03
CA GLY A 109 9.51 -12.59 7.23
C GLY A 109 8.69 -11.33 7.58
N ASP A 110 7.67 -10.98 6.78
CA ASP A 110 6.83 -9.82 7.03
C ASP A 110 5.35 -10.22 7.25
N VAL A 111 4.74 -9.64 8.28
CA VAL A 111 3.35 -9.95 8.71
C VAL A 111 2.36 -8.81 8.42
N HIS A 112 2.84 -7.71 7.83
CA HIS A 112 2.03 -6.52 7.61
C HIS A 112 1.19 -6.64 6.34
N ASP A 113 -0.09 -6.83 6.49
CA ASP A 113 -1.03 -7.12 5.39
C ASP A 113 -2.08 -6.03 5.14
N ILE A 114 -2.25 -5.05 6.03
CA ILE A 114 -3.31 -4.05 5.92
C ILE A 114 -3.26 -3.31 4.59
N GLY A 115 -2.08 -2.84 4.18
CA GLY A 115 -1.89 -2.15 2.91
C GLY A 115 -2.19 -3.05 1.71
N LYS A 116 -1.69 -4.29 1.72
CA LYS A 116 -1.94 -5.31 0.69
C LYS A 116 -3.43 -5.61 0.56
N ASN A 117 -4.12 -5.80 1.69
CA ASN A 117 -5.55 -6.10 1.70
C ASN A 117 -6.38 -4.94 1.13
N ILE A 118 -6.01 -3.68 1.42
CA ILE A 118 -6.65 -2.50 0.81
C ILE A 118 -6.45 -2.52 -0.71
N VAL A 119 -5.22 -2.74 -1.19
CA VAL A 119 -4.91 -2.86 -2.61
C VAL A 119 -5.72 -3.98 -3.27
N GLY A 120 -5.79 -5.16 -2.65
CA GLY A 120 -6.58 -6.29 -3.14
C GLY A 120 -8.06 -5.97 -3.28
N VAL A 121 -8.65 -5.30 -2.28
CA VAL A 121 -10.05 -4.86 -2.34
C VAL A 121 -10.26 -3.87 -3.48
N VAL A 122 -9.39 -2.87 -3.62
CA VAL A 122 -9.51 -1.85 -4.65
C VAL A 122 -9.35 -2.44 -6.06
N LEU A 123 -8.42 -3.37 -6.26
CA LEU A 123 -8.23 -4.10 -7.52
C LEU A 123 -9.45 -4.98 -7.84
N ALA A 124 -9.95 -5.75 -6.86
CA ALA A 124 -11.15 -6.58 -7.03
C ALA A 124 -12.38 -5.73 -7.42
N CYS A 125 -12.48 -4.51 -6.89
CA CYS A 125 -13.51 -3.55 -7.26
C CYS A 125 -13.37 -3.06 -8.71
N ASN A 126 -12.17 -3.15 -9.28
CA ASN A 126 -11.89 -2.81 -10.67
C ASN A 126 -11.87 -4.05 -11.60
N ASN A 127 -12.63 -5.06 -11.24
CA ASN A 127 -12.84 -6.27 -12.04
C ASN A 127 -11.59 -7.14 -12.24
N PHE A 128 -10.55 -6.99 -11.38
CA PHE A 128 -9.44 -7.94 -11.34
C PHE A 128 -9.77 -9.14 -10.46
N GLU A 129 -9.37 -10.32 -10.90
CA GLU A 129 -9.38 -11.52 -10.07
C GLU A 129 -8.16 -11.49 -9.14
N ILE A 130 -8.36 -11.58 -7.82
CA ILE A 130 -7.29 -11.48 -6.84
C ILE A 130 -7.03 -12.83 -6.20
N ILE A 131 -5.77 -13.25 -6.26
CA ILE A 131 -5.24 -14.39 -5.50
C ILE A 131 -4.36 -13.81 -4.40
N ASP A 132 -4.87 -13.81 -3.17
CA ASP A 132 -4.12 -13.35 -2.01
C ASP A 132 -3.49 -14.53 -1.27
N LEU A 133 -2.16 -14.59 -1.21
CA LEU A 133 -1.41 -15.63 -0.51
C LEU A 133 -1.21 -15.33 0.98
N GLY A 134 -1.63 -14.14 1.45
CA GLY A 134 -1.46 -13.76 2.85
C GLY A 134 -0.09 -13.15 3.15
N VAL A 135 0.47 -13.53 4.29
CA VAL A 135 1.70 -12.95 4.85
C VAL A 135 2.82 -14.00 4.99
N MET A 136 4.06 -13.55 5.15
CA MET A 136 5.24 -14.40 5.34
C MET A 136 5.44 -15.44 4.20
N VAL A 137 5.04 -15.10 2.98
CA VAL A 137 5.02 -16.04 1.86
C VAL A 137 6.41 -16.21 1.27
N PRO A 138 6.94 -17.45 1.22
CA PRO A 138 8.23 -17.72 0.58
C PRO A 138 8.23 -17.45 -0.92
N CYS A 139 9.39 -17.08 -1.46
CA CYS A 139 9.56 -16.79 -2.89
C CYS A 139 9.06 -17.93 -3.79
N GLU A 140 9.43 -19.16 -3.48
CA GLU A 140 9.05 -20.35 -4.25
C GLU A 140 7.53 -20.50 -4.34
N GLU A 141 6.82 -20.30 -3.22
CA GLU A 141 5.37 -20.41 -3.16
C GLU A 141 4.69 -19.32 -4.00
N ILE A 142 5.22 -18.08 -3.94
CA ILE A 142 4.73 -16.97 -4.77
C ILE A 142 4.84 -17.32 -6.25
N LEU A 143 6.02 -17.77 -6.69
CA LEU A 143 6.28 -18.03 -8.09
C LEU A 143 5.58 -19.28 -8.63
N ASP A 144 5.55 -20.37 -7.85
CA ASP A 144 4.86 -21.60 -8.21
C ASP A 144 3.35 -21.38 -8.32
N LYS A 145 2.78 -20.63 -7.39
CA LYS A 145 1.36 -20.27 -7.43
C LYS A 145 1.06 -19.36 -8.61
N ALA A 146 1.93 -18.38 -8.89
CA ALA A 146 1.76 -17.47 -10.02
C ALA A 146 1.74 -18.24 -11.36
N ILE A 147 2.61 -19.23 -11.54
CA ILE A 147 2.64 -20.09 -12.72
C ILE A 147 1.40 -20.99 -12.79
N LYS A 148 1.07 -21.66 -11.68
CA LYS A 148 -0.06 -22.59 -11.61
C LYS A 148 -1.39 -21.92 -11.95
N GLU A 149 -1.60 -20.72 -11.47
CA GLU A 149 -2.84 -19.96 -11.66
C GLU A 149 -2.85 -19.10 -12.92
N ASN A 150 -1.75 -19.09 -13.69
CA ASN A 150 -1.56 -18.25 -14.87
C ASN A 150 -1.91 -16.79 -14.59
N VAL A 151 -1.27 -16.19 -13.58
CA VAL A 151 -1.52 -14.81 -13.21
C VAL A 151 -0.89 -13.84 -14.21
N ASP A 152 -1.53 -12.70 -14.40
CA ASP A 152 -1.08 -11.65 -15.30
C ASP A 152 -0.12 -10.66 -14.64
N ILE A 153 -0.21 -10.51 -13.30
CA ILE A 153 0.60 -9.58 -12.49
C ILE A 153 0.89 -10.22 -11.14
N ILE A 154 2.08 -10.00 -10.62
CA ILE A 154 2.45 -10.30 -9.22
C ILE A 154 2.61 -8.99 -8.47
N GLY A 155 1.95 -8.82 -7.32
CA GLY A 155 2.09 -7.69 -6.42
C GLY A 155 2.72 -8.14 -5.10
N LEU A 156 3.84 -7.53 -4.74
CA LEU A 156 4.54 -7.78 -3.47
C LEU A 156 4.34 -6.64 -2.50
N SER A 157 4.15 -6.98 -1.24
CA SER A 157 4.04 -6.04 -0.13
C SER A 157 5.06 -6.33 0.96
N GLY A 158 5.54 -5.28 1.61
CA GLY A 158 6.41 -5.36 2.77
C GLY A 158 6.49 -4.03 3.51
N LEU A 159 6.74 -4.10 4.82
CA LEU A 159 6.82 -2.93 5.69
C LEU A 159 8.17 -2.77 6.38
N ILE A 160 8.91 -3.83 6.57
CA ILE A 160 10.19 -3.83 7.28
C ILE A 160 11.37 -3.86 6.31
N THR A 161 12.53 -3.39 6.76
CA THR A 161 13.72 -3.32 5.90
C THR A 161 14.12 -4.66 5.27
N PRO A 162 14.07 -5.81 5.97
CA PRO A 162 14.37 -7.10 5.37
C PRO A 162 13.43 -7.49 4.21
N SER A 163 12.21 -6.96 4.18
CA SER A 163 11.27 -7.23 3.08
C SER A 163 11.77 -6.70 1.74
N LEU A 164 12.60 -5.65 1.75
CA LEU A 164 13.20 -5.09 0.55
C LEU A 164 14.18 -6.08 -0.12
N ASP A 165 14.94 -6.83 0.68
CA ASP A 165 15.86 -7.84 0.19
C ASP A 165 15.09 -9.06 -0.36
N GLU A 166 14.00 -9.45 0.30
CA GLU A 166 13.13 -10.52 -0.19
C GLU A 166 12.46 -10.16 -1.53
N MET A 167 12.06 -8.91 -1.74
CA MET A 167 11.54 -8.43 -3.02
C MET A 167 12.59 -8.49 -4.13
N CYS A 168 13.84 -8.14 -3.82
CA CYS A 168 14.97 -8.32 -4.74
C CYS A 168 15.18 -9.81 -5.07
N HIS A 169 15.11 -10.68 -4.07
CA HIS A 169 15.24 -12.13 -4.25
C HIS A 169 14.15 -12.68 -5.17
N VAL A 170 12.89 -12.26 -4.99
CA VAL A 170 11.79 -12.66 -5.89
C VAL A 170 12.08 -12.25 -7.33
N ALA A 171 12.54 -11.02 -7.57
CA ALA A 171 12.88 -10.54 -8.91
C ALA A 171 14.01 -11.36 -9.55
N ILE A 172 15.05 -11.71 -8.81
CA ILE A 172 16.16 -12.57 -9.23
C ILE A 172 15.65 -13.97 -9.61
N GLU A 173 14.80 -14.57 -8.80
CA GLU A 173 14.24 -15.89 -9.07
C GLU A 173 13.27 -15.88 -10.28
N MET A 174 12.51 -14.80 -10.46
CA MET A 174 11.69 -14.60 -11.67
C MET A 174 12.56 -14.58 -12.94
N GLU A 175 13.70 -13.89 -12.91
CA GLU A 175 14.66 -13.87 -14.02
C GLU A 175 15.25 -15.25 -14.31
N LYS A 176 15.70 -15.98 -13.28
CA LYS A 176 16.22 -17.35 -13.42
C LYS A 176 15.19 -18.31 -14.00
N ARG A 177 13.92 -18.16 -13.65
CA ARG A 177 12.81 -18.96 -14.19
C ARG A 177 12.32 -18.47 -15.55
N LYS A 178 12.93 -17.41 -16.11
CA LYS A 178 12.58 -16.79 -17.40
C LYS A 178 11.09 -16.40 -17.47
N MET A 179 10.56 -15.91 -16.36
CA MET A 179 9.19 -15.42 -16.30
C MET A 179 9.08 -14.10 -17.07
N ASN A 180 7.86 -13.78 -17.51
CA ASN A 180 7.57 -12.50 -18.17
C ASN A 180 6.32 -11.85 -17.58
N ILE A 181 6.10 -12.07 -16.28
CA ILE A 181 4.96 -11.54 -15.52
C ILE A 181 5.39 -10.21 -14.92
N PRO A 182 4.64 -9.11 -15.12
CA PRO A 182 4.90 -7.84 -14.45
C PRO A 182 4.89 -7.97 -12.94
N LEU A 183 5.82 -7.26 -12.29
CA LEU A 183 5.99 -7.23 -10.85
C LEU A 183 5.65 -5.83 -10.32
N ILE A 184 4.69 -5.72 -9.41
CA ILE A 184 4.35 -4.47 -8.70
C ILE A 184 4.91 -4.53 -7.29
N ILE A 185 5.66 -3.49 -6.91
CA ILE A 185 6.30 -3.37 -5.60
C ILE A 185 5.54 -2.35 -4.76
N GLY A 186 5.01 -2.77 -3.64
CA GLY A 186 4.26 -1.94 -2.69
C GLY A 186 4.70 -2.12 -1.25
N GLY A 187 4.25 -1.21 -0.40
CA GLY A 187 4.52 -1.22 1.04
C GLY A 187 5.20 0.07 1.52
N ALA A 188 5.05 0.37 2.80
CA ALA A 188 5.43 1.68 3.34
C ALA A 188 6.95 1.95 3.35
N THR A 189 7.79 0.92 3.34
CA THR A 189 9.25 1.07 3.26
C THR A 189 9.77 1.07 1.83
N THR A 190 8.92 0.73 0.86
CA THR A 190 9.31 0.74 -0.54
C THR A 190 9.30 2.16 -1.11
N SER A 191 10.09 2.38 -2.11
CA SER A 191 10.13 3.66 -2.82
C SER A 191 10.45 3.44 -4.30
N LYS A 192 10.11 4.42 -5.13
CA LYS A 192 10.46 4.41 -6.54
C LYS A 192 11.98 4.28 -6.75
N ALA A 193 12.76 5.01 -5.95
CA ALA A 193 14.22 4.93 -6.01
C ALA A 193 14.73 3.53 -5.67
N HIS A 194 14.23 2.91 -4.59
CA HIS A 194 14.60 1.53 -4.24
C HIS A 194 14.20 0.55 -5.35
N THR A 195 12.99 0.65 -5.88
CA THR A 195 12.51 -0.22 -6.97
C THR A 195 13.41 -0.09 -8.19
N ALA A 196 13.75 1.13 -8.61
CA ALA A 196 14.61 1.40 -9.75
C ALA A 196 16.06 0.94 -9.55
N LEU A 197 16.63 1.17 -8.34
CA LEU A 197 18.05 0.95 -8.07
C LEU A 197 18.37 -0.49 -7.65
N LYS A 198 17.43 -1.19 -7.00
CA LYS A 198 17.72 -2.48 -6.36
C LYS A 198 16.92 -3.66 -6.94
N ILE A 199 15.72 -3.41 -7.47
CA ILE A 199 14.85 -4.51 -7.92
C ILE A 199 14.82 -4.62 -9.45
N ASP A 200 14.52 -3.53 -10.16
CA ASP A 200 14.30 -3.52 -11.61
C ASP A 200 15.47 -4.09 -12.43
N HIS A 201 16.71 -3.82 -12.01
CA HIS A 201 17.88 -4.33 -12.75
C HIS A 201 18.09 -5.85 -12.60
N ASN A 202 17.41 -6.51 -11.66
CA ASN A 202 17.50 -7.95 -11.45
C ASN A 202 16.47 -8.74 -12.27
N TYR A 203 15.56 -8.06 -12.96
CA TYR A 203 14.49 -8.69 -13.71
C TYR A 203 14.27 -8.00 -15.05
N SER A 204 14.41 -8.75 -16.16
CA SER A 204 14.21 -8.23 -17.52
C SER A 204 12.77 -7.84 -17.82
N GLY A 205 11.81 -8.42 -17.12
CA GLY A 205 10.39 -8.07 -17.18
C GLY A 205 10.11 -6.66 -16.63
N ALA A 206 8.84 -6.33 -16.53
CA ALA A 206 8.40 -5.05 -15.99
C ALA A 206 8.37 -5.07 -14.46
N VAL A 207 9.05 -4.13 -13.82
CA VAL A 207 8.99 -3.90 -12.37
C VAL A 207 8.48 -2.49 -12.12
N ILE A 208 7.36 -2.34 -11.40
CA ILE A 208 6.72 -1.04 -11.21
C ILE A 208 6.51 -0.76 -9.72
N TYR A 209 6.83 0.45 -9.31
CA TYR A 209 6.50 0.92 -7.97
C TYR A 209 5.01 1.27 -7.85
N GLY A 210 4.33 0.66 -6.91
CA GLY A 210 2.86 0.69 -6.77
C GLY A 210 2.30 1.89 -6.00
N TYR A 211 3.10 2.91 -5.63
CA TYR A 211 2.71 4.13 -4.91
C TYR A 211 1.62 3.94 -3.83
N ASP A 212 0.38 3.81 -4.26
CA ASP A 212 -0.82 3.64 -3.43
C ASP A 212 -1.85 2.72 -4.12
N ALA A 213 -2.94 2.42 -3.42
CA ALA A 213 -3.98 1.51 -3.91
C ALA A 213 -4.68 2.03 -5.18
N SER A 214 -4.92 3.34 -5.30
CA SER A 214 -5.57 3.92 -6.47
C SER A 214 -4.66 3.87 -7.70
N LYS A 215 -3.38 4.22 -7.52
CA LYS A 215 -2.38 4.15 -8.58
C LYS A 215 -2.11 2.72 -9.03
N THR A 216 -2.19 1.74 -8.12
CA THR A 216 -2.02 0.33 -8.48
C THR A 216 -3.07 -0.14 -9.49
N VAL A 217 -4.30 0.37 -9.43
CA VAL A 217 -5.33 0.09 -10.44
C VAL A 217 -4.94 0.63 -11.81
N GLU A 218 -4.52 1.90 -11.88
CA GLU A 218 -4.07 2.53 -13.11
C GLU A 218 -2.88 1.78 -13.72
N ILE A 219 -1.89 1.43 -12.88
CA ILE A 219 -0.73 0.63 -13.26
C ILE A 219 -1.17 -0.72 -13.85
N SER A 220 -2.06 -1.44 -13.17
CA SER A 220 -2.55 -2.75 -13.61
C SER A 220 -3.29 -2.67 -14.95
N LYS A 221 -4.14 -1.65 -15.13
CA LYS A 221 -4.82 -1.40 -16.41
C LYS A 221 -3.82 -1.12 -17.55
N ASN A 222 -2.79 -0.32 -17.30
CA ASN A 222 -1.75 -0.03 -18.29
C ASN A 222 -0.90 -1.26 -18.63
N LEU A 223 -0.59 -2.10 -17.64
CA LEU A 223 0.19 -3.33 -17.84
C LEU A 223 -0.55 -4.40 -18.64
N LEU A 224 -1.88 -4.40 -18.63
CA LEU A 224 -2.71 -5.36 -19.36
C LEU A 224 -3.42 -4.75 -20.59
N GLY A 225 -3.28 -3.44 -20.76
CA GLY A 225 -3.89 -2.71 -21.87
C GLY A 225 -3.09 -2.76 -23.18
N THR A 226 -3.65 -2.15 -24.22
CA THR A 226 -3.04 -2.08 -25.56
C THR A 226 -1.72 -1.32 -25.60
N ASN A 227 -1.51 -0.36 -24.71
CA ASN A 227 -0.32 0.49 -24.65
C ASN A 227 0.76 -0.04 -23.68
N LYS A 228 0.69 -1.34 -23.30
CA LYS A 228 1.59 -1.99 -22.35
C LYS A 228 3.07 -1.70 -22.63
N ASN A 229 3.49 -1.89 -23.89
CA ASN A 229 4.91 -1.76 -24.24
C ASN A 229 5.42 -0.32 -24.11
N GLU A 230 4.63 0.66 -24.53
CA GLU A 230 4.96 2.09 -24.38
C GLU A 230 5.02 2.49 -22.90
N TYR A 231 4.07 2.01 -22.12
CA TYR A 231 4.04 2.26 -20.66
C TYR A 231 5.27 1.68 -19.96
N ILE A 232 5.62 0.41 -20.23
CA ILE A 232 6.81 -0.24 -19.65
C ILE A 232 8.08 0.50 -20.07
N LYS A 233 8.17 0.90 -21.34
CA LYS A 233 9.32 1.66 -21.84
C LYS A 233 9.49 2.98 -21.11
N ALA A 234 8.41 3.74 -20.95
CA ALA A 234 8.45 5.01 -20.21
C ALA A 234 8.93 4.84 -18.77
N ILE A 235 8.48 3.78 -18.06
CA ILE A 235 8.94 3.46 -16.71
C ILE A 235 10.43 3.09 -16.69
N LYS A 236 10.89 2.28 -17.65
CA LYS A 236 12.31 1.89 -17.73
C LYS A 236 13.20 3.09 -18.03
N ASP A 237 12.80 3.96 -18.94
CA ASP A 237 13.52 5.20 -19.25
C ASP A 237 13.62 6.10 -18.00
N GLU A 238 12.53 6.26 -17.23
CA GLU A 238 12.52 6.99 -15.96
C GLU A 238 13.46 6.36 -14.91
N TYR A 239 13.47 5.03 -14.81
CA TYR A 239 14.36 4.32 -13.89
C TYR A 239 15.84 4.44 -14.29
N GLU A 240 16.13 4.48 -15.57
CA GLU A 240 17.50 4.77 -16.05
C GLU A 240 17.95 6.18 -15.67
N GLU A 241 17.08 7.16 -15.80
CA GLU A 241 17.37 8.54 -15.37
C GLU A 241 17.62 8.62 -13.86
N LEU A 242 16.81 7.94 -13.07
CA LEU A 242 17.01 7.84 -11.62
C LEU A 242 18.36 7.19 -11.28
N ARG A 243 18.74 6.11 -11.96
CA ARG A 243 20.05 5.46 -11.77
C ARG A 243 21.21 6.38 -12.14
N LYS A 244 21.12 7.10 -13.25
CA LYS A 244 22.16 8.07 -13.68
C LYS A 244 22.33 9.18 -12.64
N ASN A 245 21.22 9.75 -12.17
CA ASN A 245 21.24 10.81 -11.17
C ASN A 245 21.79 10.33 -9.83
N TYR A 246 21.44 9.13 -9.41
CA TYR A 246 21.94 8.54 -8.16
C TYR A 246 23.44 8.27 -8.23
N ASN A 247 23.93 7.71 -9.33
CA ASN A 247 25.35 7.44 -9.53
C ASN A 247 26.18 8.73 -9.69
N SER A 248 25.59 9.84 -10.18
CA SER A 248 26.26 11.14 -10.26
C SER A 248 26.49 11.77 -8.87
N HIS A 249 25.72 11.36 -7.88
CA HIS A 249 25.89 11.71 -6.46
C HIS A 249 26.65 10.64 -5.68
N GLU A 250 27.49 9.83 -6.36
CA GLU A 250 28.41 8.96 -5.63
C GLU A 250 29.17 9.80 -4.61
N ASN A 251 28.78 9.62 -3.35
CA ASN A 251 29.54 10.13 -2.22
C ASN A 251 30.94 9.61 -2.41
N LYS A 252 31.89 10.51 -2.69
CA LYS A 252 33.31 10.15 -2.80
C LYS A 252 33.68 9.47 -1.50
N MET A 253 33.71 8.14 -1.53
CA MET A 253 34.10 7.36 -0.37
C MET A 253 35.52 7.79 0.01
N ILE A 254 35.71 8.18 1.24
CA ILE A 254 37.04 8.44 1.77
C ILE A 254 37.71 7.12 2.11
N SER A 255 39.05 7.08 2.03
CA SER A 255 39.77 5.87 2.45
C SER A 255 39.55 5.58 3.93
N LEU A 256 39.74 4.32 4.31
CA LEU A 256 39.59 3.90 5.70
C LEU A 256 40.55 4.65 6.64
N GLU A 257 41.75 4.92 6.17
CA GLU A 257 42.77 5.70 6.91
C GLU A 257 42.23 7.11 7.20
N LYS A 258 41.70 7.79 6.17
CA LYS A 258 41.13 9.13 6.31
C LYS A 258 39.88 9.15 7.20
N ALA A 259 39.05 8.07 7.15
CA ALA A 259 37.93 7.91 8.05
C ALA A 259 38.37 7.71 9.52
N LYS A 260 39.46 6.95 9.76
CA LYS A 260 40.06 6.77 11.09
C LYS A 260 40.67 8.07 11.61
N GLU A 261 41.33 8.84 10.78
CA GLU A 261 41.87 10.17 11.16
C GLU A 261 40.73 11.12 11.57
N ASN A 262 39.62 11.11 10.84
CA ASN A 262 38.44 11.92 11.14
C ASN A 262 37.52 11.32 12.22
N SER A 263 37.92 10.19 12.84
CA SER A 263 37.11 9.56 13.89
C SER A 263 36.94 10.51 15.09
N PHE A 264 35.77 10.48 15.71
CA PHE A 264 35.56 11.23 16.94
C PHE A 264 36.47 10.66 18.05
N LYS A 265 37.38 11.48 18.54
CA LYS A 265 38.34 11.09 19.57
C LYS A 265 37.76 11.38 20.95
N ILE A 266 37.45 10.35 21.66
CA ILE A 266 36.93 10.44 23.02
C ILE A 266 38.11 10.44 24.00
N ASP A 267 38.19 11.42 24.87
CA ASP A 267 39.09 11.40 26.01
C ASP A 267 38.54 10.49 27.11
N TRP A 268 38.91 9.23 27.02
CA TRP A 268 38.45 8.21 27.99
C TRP A 268 39.03 8.42 29.38
N VAL A 269 40.10 9.19 29.53
CA VAL A 269 40.77 9.40 30.82
C VAL A 269 39.99 10.45 31.64
N ASN A 270 39.52 11.50 30.99
CA ASN A 270 38.83 12.62 31.66
C ASN A 270 37.31 12.56 31.51
N ARG A 271 36.78 11.57 30.77
CA ARG A 271 35.34 11.45 30.59
C ARG A 271 34.69 10.82 31.82
N GLU A 272 33.80 11.56 32.42
CA GLU A 272 32.93 11.04 33.46
C GLU A 272 31.92 10.05 32.83
N ILE A 273 31.99 8.79 33.22
CA ILE A 273 31.08 7.73 32.75
C ILE A 273 29.96 7.61 33.78
N SER A 274 28.73 7.93 33.36
CA SER A 274 27.56 7.77 34.23
C SER A 274 27.40 6.31 34.61
N LYS A 275 27.50 6.06 35.92
CA LYS A 275 27.25 4.74 36.49
C LYS A 275 25.74 4.57 36.71
N PRO A 276 25.12 3.48 36.21
CA PRO A 276 23.71 3.24 36.50
C PRO A 276 23.49 2.99 37.98
N ASN A 277 22.34 3.42 38.50
CA ASN A 277 21.97 3.25 39.91
C ASN A 277 21.87 1.78 40.34
N PHE A 278 21.66 0.89 39.38
CA PHE A 278 21.67 -0.57 39.58
C PHE A 278 22.07 -1.28 38.29
N ILE A 279 22.57 -2.51 38.43
CA ILE A 279 22.94 -3.38 37.32
C ILE A 279 22.00 -4.60 37.36
N GLY A 280 21.45 -5.00 36.22
CA GLY A 280 20.51 -6.10 36.07
C GLY A 280 19.07 -5.68 35.85
N ILE A 281 18.14 -6.62 36.00
CA ILE A 281 16.72 -6.39 35.81
C ILE A 281 16.11 -5.93 37.14
N LYS A 282 15.36 -4.82 37.10
CA LYS A 282 14.55 -4.35 38.24
C LYS A 282 13.10 -4.26 37.80
N GLU A 283 12.24 -5.00 38.47
CA GLU A 283 10.80 -4.88 38.28
C GLU A 283 10.30 -3.68 39.10
N VAL A 284 9.67 -2.72 38.43
CA VAL A 284 9.11 -1.54 39.06
C VAL A 284 7.62 -1.72 39.19
N LYS A 285 7.11 -1.91 40.42
CA LYS A 285 5.69 -2.17 40.70
C LYS A 285 4.95 -0.97 41.29
N ASP A 286 5.70 0.03 41.72
CA ASP A 286 5.19 1.10 42.61
C ASP A 286 4.79 2.37 41.84
N TYR A 287 4.83 2.36 40.49
CA TYR A 287 4.38 3.48 39.68
C TYR A 287 2.90 3.32 39.31
N SER A 288 2.09 4.25 39.78
CA SER A 288 0.70 4.32 39.34
C SER A 288 0.58 4.95 37.93
N VAL A 289 -0.53 4.69 37.27
CA VAL A 289 -0.85 5.39 36.01
C VAL A 289 -0.89 6.91 36.19
N SER A 290 -1.28 7.39 37.39
CA SER A 290 -1.29 8.80 37.76
C SER A 290 0.10 9.42 37.71
N ASP A 291 1.14 8.68 38.13
CA ASP A 291 2.52 9.15 38.17
C ASP A 291 3.10 9.23 36.77
N LEU A 292 2.67 8.37 35.86
CA LEU A 292 3.11 8.34 34.47
C LEU A 292 2.44 9.40 33.59
N ARG A 293 1.21 9.82 33.98
CA ARG A 293 0.39 10.75 33.21
C ARG A 293 1.09 12.07 32.84
N PRO A 294 1.91 12.72 33.68
CA PRO A 294 2.63 13.94 33.31
C PRO A 294 3.73 13.76 32.26
N TYR A 295 4.20 12.51 32.04
CA TYR A 295 5.28 12.18 31.11
C TYR A 295 4.77 11.67 29.77
N ILE A 296 3.46 11.57 29.58
CA ILE A 296 2.85 11.14 28.31
C ILE A 296 2.70 12.34 27.39
N ASP A 297 3.24 12.26 26.18
CA ASP A 297 2.92 13.23 25.13
C ASP A 297 1.50 12.98 24.60
N TRP A 298 0.56 13.71 25.17
CA TRP A 298 -0.85 13.61 24.85
C TRP A 298 -1.21 14.13 23.45
N THR A 299 -0.32 14.86 22.81
CA THR A 299 -0.55 15.45 21.48
C THR A 299 -0.89 14.37 20.45
N PHE A 300 -0.11 13.29 20.39
CA PHE A 300 -0.37 12.17 19.48
C PHE A 300 -1.64 11.42 19.81
N PHE A 301 -1.93 11.23 21.10
CA PHE A 301 -3.18 10.61 21.54
C PHE A 301 -4.40 11.41 21.05
N PHE A 302 -4.42 12.72 21.31
CA PHE A 302 -5.55 13.57 20.92
C PHE A 302 -5.66 13.76 19.40
N ILE A 303 -4.55 13.75 18.67
CA ILE A 303 -4.55 13.74 17.21
C ILE A 303 -5.20 12.46 16.68
N ALA A 304 -4.81 11.30 17.20
CA ALA A 304 -5.36 10.00 16.77
C ALA A 304 -6.87 9.87 17.06
N TRP A 305 -7.34 10.48 18.14
CA TRP A 305 -8.76 10.49 18.54
C TRP A 305 -9.55 11.68 17.97
N GLU A 306 -8.95 12.47 17.04
CA GLU A 306 -9.57 13.65 16.40
C GLU A 306 -9.99 14.78 17.38
N MET A 307 -9.37 14.84 18.53
CA MET A 307 -9.66 15.82 19.60
C MET A 307 -8.78 17.08 19.49
N LYS A 308 -8.42 17.48 18.27
CA LYS A 308 -7.41 18.53 17.96
C LYS A 308 -7.67 19.93 18.53
N LYS A 309 -8.85 20.20 19.10
CA LYS A 309 -9.21 21.50 19.66
C LYS A 309 -9.48 21.48 21.16
N LEU A 310 -9.31 20.35 21.80
CA LEU A 310 -9.62 20.13 23.22
C LEU A 310 -8.38 20.04 24.10
N TYR A 311 -7.21 20.13 23.49
CA TYR A 311 -5.92 20.12 24.17
C TYR A 311 -5.04 21.24 23.61
N PRO A 312 -4.29 21.98 24.50
CA PRO A 312 -3.47 23.13 24.10
C PRO A 312 -2.35 22.80 23.14
#